data_ac824f5dfe59554b89ddabdf359bbf3b
#
_entry.id   ac824f5dfe59554b89ddabdf359bbf3b
#
_cell.length_a   1.000
_cell.length_b   1.000
_cell.length_c   1.000
_cell.angle_alpha   90.00
_cell.angle_beta   90.00
_cell.angle_gamma   90.00
#
_symmetry.space_group_name_H-M   'P 1'
#
loop_
_entity.id
_entity.type
_entity.pdbx_description
1 polymer ?
#
loop_
_entity_poly.entity_id
_entity_poly.type
_entity_poly.pdbx_seq_one_letter_code
_entity_poly.pdbx_strand_id
1 'polypeptide(L)'
;MCPLKRFICLIISHKKRDKSTYYAFLAKITLIITQDRGLMKELEEKIVQADSLETLEKVRVELFGKKGVLAAEFAKMKDVPGPEKKAFAQGLNENKAKLQATFDARYEVLKAQEIERVLKSEAIDVSLYGTLAQKGALHPVMETMDKIIDYFVALNFAVESGPMVEDDFHNFEALNLPKYHPARDMQDTFYFKDGGLLRTHTSPVQIRTMLETKPPIRMIAPGTVFRRDFDVTHTPMFHQVEGLVVDAKDKVSFANLKSILTDFLQYMFGDVEVRFRPSFFPFTEPSAEVDISCIFCEGEGCRICSHTGWLEVLGCGIVDPNVFKAVGYEDVSGYAFGLGVERFAMLMHKIPDLRSLFEGDIRLLEQFR
;
A
#
# COMPACT_ATOMS: atom_id res chain seq x y z
N MET A 1 44.61 22.78 22.30
CA MET A 1 45.40 22.48 23.52
C MET A 1 44.94 21.11 24.03
N CYS A 2 45.89 20.16 24.11
CA CYS A 2 45.65 18.75 24.39
C CYS A 2 45.02 18.53 25.78
N PRO A 3 43.94 17.73 25.96
CA PRO A 3 43.33 17.46 27.28
C PRO A 3 44.28 16.86 28.31
N LEU A 4 45.34 16.20 27.87
CA LEU A 4 46.36 15.60 28.72
C LEU A 4 47.08 16.61 29.65
N LYS A 5 47.26 17.88 29.24
CA LYS A 5 47.93 18.90 30.06
C LYS A 5 47.07 19.39 31.22
N ARG A 6 45.75 19.36 31.14
CA ARG A 6 44.85 19.70 32.26
C ARG A 6 44.79 18.59 33.31
N PHE A 7 44.99 17.34 32.93
CA PHE A 7 44.98 16.18 33.83
C PHE A 7 46.27 16.18 34.72
N ILE A 8 47.42 16.55 34.15
CA ILE A 8 48.71 16.58 34.88
C ILE A 8 48.72 17.69 35.94
N CYS A 9 48.07 18.83 35.72
CA CYS A 9 48.03 19.91 36.73
C CYS A 9 47.14 19.61 37.95
N LEU A 10 46.08 18.78 37.82
CA LEU A 10 45.23 18.39 38.96
C LEU A 10 45.89 17.34 39.87
N ILE A 11 46.83 16.55 39.34
CA ILE A 11 47.53 15.48 40.07
C ILE A 11 48.63 16.04 41.00
N ILE A 12 49.14 17.24 40.71
CA ILE A 12 50.20 17.84 41.48
C ILE A 12 49.72 18.47 42.80
N SER A 13 48.40 18.69 42.98
CA SER A 13 47.88 19.41 44.19
C SER A 13 47.51 18.48 45.35
N HIS A 14 47.65 17.15 45.27
CA HIS A 14 47.41 16.23 46.39
C HIS A 14 48.68 15.55 46.89
N LYS A 15 49.44 16.32 47.66
CA LYS A 15 50.59 15.87 48.42
C LYS A 15 50.12 15.18 49.71
N LYS A 16 49.99 13.87 49.70
CA LYS A 16 50.10 12.88 50.79
C LYS A 16 49.30 11.61 50.53
N ARG A 17 49.87 10.73 49.70
CA ARG A 17 49.52 9.29 49.70
C ARG A 17 50.74 8.49 49.26
N ASP A 18 50.87 7.27 49.80
CA ASP A 18 51.95 6.33 49.60
C ASP A 18 52.24 6.08 48.10
N LYS A 19 53.51 6.21 47.71
CA LYS A 19 53.99 6.08 46.33
C LYS A 19 53.60 4.75 45.68
N SER A 20 53.51 3.67 46.46
CA SER A 20 53.12 2.35 45.98
C SER A 20 51.68 2.31 45.46
N THR A 21 50.74 2.92 46.17
CA THR A 21 49.32 3.00 45.80
C THR A 21 49.10 3.90 44.57
N TYR A 22 49.93 4.92 44.38
CA TYR A 22 49.90 5.82 43.25
C TYR A 22 50.37 5.17 41.96
N TYR A 23 51.46 4.39 41.97
CA TYR A 23 51.94 3.67 40.80
C TYR A 23 51.00 2.50 40.42
N ALA A 24 50.40 1.82 41.37
CA ALA A 24 49.39 0.82 41.12
C ALA A 24 48.13 1.41 40.48
N PHE A 25 47.74 2.61 40.89
CA PHE A 25 46.62 3.33 40.31
C PHE A 25 46.89 3.81 38.88
N LEU A 26 48.09 4.39 38.62
CA LEU A 26 48.51 4.79 37.28
C LEU A 26 48.59 3.57 36.32
N ALA A 27 49.12 2.47 36.80
CA ALA A 27 49.18 1.23 36.00
C ALA A 27 47.76 0.70 35.61
N LYS A 28 46.81 0.78 36.56
CA LYS A 28 45.40 0.43 36.25
C LYS A 28 44.77 1.38 35.25
N ILE A 29 44.97 2.68 35.35
CA ILE A 29 44.45 3.66 34.41
C ILE A 29 45.08 3.45 33.03
N THR A 30 46.39 3.24 32.96
CA THR A 30 47.05 2.98 31.68
C THR A 30 46.54 1.68 31.03
N LEU A 31 46.27 0.64 31.83
CA LEU A 31 45.74 -0.64 31.34
C LEU A 31 44.31 -0.48 30.82
N ILE A 32 43.45 0.28 31.48
CA ILE A 32 42.09 0.57 31.05
C ILE A 32 42.09 1.36 29.73
N ILE A 33 42.96 2.40 29.64
CA ILE A 33 43.06 3.24 28.42
C ILE A 33 43.59 2.46 27.21
N THR A 34 44.50 1.52 27.42
CA THR A 34 45.04 0.67 26.34
C THR A 34 44.07 -0.41 25.92
N GLN A 35 43.30 -1.01 26.84
CA GLN A 35 42.25 -1.96 26.50
C GLN A 35 41.10 -1.27 25.76
N ASP A 36 40.68 -0.08 26.16
CA ASP A 36 39.63 0.70 25.51
C ASP A 36 40.00 1.08 24.05
N ARG A 37 41.28 1.47 23.83
CA ARG A 37 41.79 1.76 22.48
C ARG A 37 41.85 0.53 21.58
N GLY A 38 42.20 -0.64 22.13
CA GLY A 38 42.22 -1.90 21.38
C GLY A 38 40.82 -2.33 20.95
N LEU A 39 39.85 -2.29 21.86
CA LEU A 39 38.47 -2.61 21.59
C LEU A 39 37.86 -1.67 20.54
N MET A 40 38.07 -0.37 20.66
CA MET A 40 37.53 0.60 19.70
C MET A 40 38.04 0.39 18.30
N LYS A 41 39.34 0.06 18.16
CA LYS A 41 39.95 -0.22 16.86
C LYS A 41 39.37 -1.51 16.23
N GLU A 42 39.17 -2.55 17.00
CA GLU A 42 38.53 -3.81 16.56
C GLU A 42 37.10 -3.57 16.09
N LEU A 43 36.34 -2.72 16.79
CA LEU A 43 34.97 -2.38 16.43
C LEU A 43 34.89 -1.54 15.14
N GLU A 44 35.81 -0.57 14.96
CA GLU A 44 35.95 0.18 13.72
C GLU A 44 36.30 -0.74 12.54
N GLU A 45 37.23 -1.69 12.74
CA GLU A 45 37.61 -2.67 11.74
C GLU A 45 36.43 -3.55 11.31
N LYS A 46 35.57 -4.00 12.24
CA LYS A 46 34.35 -4.77 11.95
C LYS A 46 33.39 -3.97 11.04
N ILE A 47 33.20 -2.68 11.29
CA ILE A 47 32.37 -1.82 10.46
C ILE A 47 32.94 -1.71 9.05
N VAL A 48 34.25 -1.48 8.95
CA VAL A 48 34.92 -1.30 7.64
C VAL A 48 34.95 -2.59 6.81
N GLN A 49 35.07 -3.75 7.47
CA GLN A 49 35.10 -5.06 6.83
C GLN A 49 33.71 -5.58 6.39
N ALA A 50 32.63 -4.97 6.83
CA ALA A 50 31.29 -5.36 6.38
C ALA A 50 31.20 -5.19 4.86
N ASP A 51 30.83 -6.25 4.15
CA ASP A 51 30.80 -6.37 2.69
C ASP A 51 29.38 -6.18 2.10
N SER A 52 28.37 -6.19 2.92
CA SER A 52 26.97 -6.03 2.52
C SER A 52 26.18 -5.24 3.55
N LEU A 53 25.02 -4.69 3.14
CA LEU A 53 24.10 -4.00 4.05
C LEU A 53 23.58 -4.91 5.15
N GLU A 54 23.42 -6.21 4.85
CA GLU A 54 22.97 -7.20 5.82
C GLU A 54 24.03 -7.46 6.90
N THR A 55 25.30 -7.62 6.50
CA THR A 55 26.42 -7.81 7.46
C THR A 55 26.65 -6.55 8.28
N LEU A 56 26.52 -5.37 7.66
CA LEU A 56 26.62 -4.11 8.37
C LEU A 56 25.50 -3.93 9.41
N GLU A 57 24.27 -4.36 9.11
CA GLU A 57 23.16 -4.31 10.06
C GLU A 57 23.37 -5.26 11.25
N LYS A 58 23.95 -6.45 11.02
CA LYS A 58 24.32 -7.34 12.12
C LYS A 58 25.35 -6.68 13.04
N VAL A 59 26.35 -6.02 12.47
CA VAL A 59 27.34 -5.22 13.21
C VAL A 59 26.67 -4.07 13.98
N ARG A 60 25.68 -3.39 13.38
CA ARG A 60 24.91 -2.35 14.05
C ARG A 60 24.21 -2.85 15.31
N VAL A 61 23.56 -4.01 15.22
CA VAL A 61 22.87 -4.63 16.36
C VAL A 61 23.85 -5.05 17.45
N GLU A 62 25.01 -5.59 17.07
CA GLU A 62 26.08 -5.98 18.02
C GLU A 62 26.63 -4.75 18.76
N LEU A 63 26.82 -3.62 18.07
CA LEU A 63 27.40 -2.41 18.64
C LEU A 63 26.40 -1.54 19.40
N PHE A 64 25.29 -1.19 18.74
CA PHE A 64 24.34 -0.18 19.22
C PHE A 64 23.05 -0.79 19.79
N GLY A 65 22.87 -2.10 19.72
CA GLY A 65 21.68 -2.79 20.24
C GLY A 65 21.51 -2.64 21.76
N LYS A 66 20.32 -2.90 22.28
CA LYS A 66 20.02 -2.83 23.73
C LYS A 66 20.93 -3.69 24.61
N LYS A 67 21.47 -4.77 24.07
CA LYS A 67 22.45 -5.67 24.71
C LYS A 67 23.82 -5.61 24.03
N GLY A 68 24.07 -4.59 23.21
CA GLY A 68 25.29 -4.43 22.45
C GLY A 68 26.48 -3.98 23.30
N VAL A 69 27.65 -3.99 22.67
CA VAL A 69 28.94 -3.66 23.32
C VAL A 69 28.89 -2.26 23.96
N LEU A 70 28.36 -1.27 23.27
CA LEU A 70 28.26 0.11 23.81
C LEU A 70 27.32 0.16 25.03
N ALA A 71 26.22 -0.57 25.03
CA ALA A 71 25.32 -0.62 26.17
C ALA A 71 26.03 -1.25 27.42
N ALA A 72 26.85 -2.28 27.19
CA ALA A 72 27.65 -2.88 28.25
C ALA A 72 28.71 -1.93 28.80
N GLU A 73 29.38 -1.14 27.93
CA GLU A 73 30.34 -0.13 28.37
C GLU A 73 29.67 1.02 29.17
N PHE A 74 28.48 1.47 28.73
CA PHE A 74 27.70 2.45 29.51
C PHE A 74 27.26 1.89 30.89
N ALA A 75 26.99 0.60 30.99
CA ALA A 75 26.61 -0.01 32.27
C ALA A 75 27.76 0.05 33.32
N LYS A 76 29.03 -0.01 32.87
CA LYS A 76 30.22 0.13 33.75
C LYS A 76 30.31 1.51 34.41
N MET A 77 29.57 2.50 33.93
CA MET A 77 29.50 3.84 34.53
C MET A 77 28.97 3.83 35.97
N LYS A 78 28.30 2.74 36.40
CA LYS A 78 27.85 2.56 37.79
C LYS A 78 28.99 2.40 38.73
N ASP A 79 30.10 1.82 38.29
CA ASP A 79 31.30 1.48 39.13
C ASP A 79 32.32 2.62 39.15
N VAL A 80 32.11 3.69 38.40
CA VAL A 80 33.02 4.85 38.33
C VAL A 80 32.75 5.83 39.48
N PRO A 81 33.76 6.32 40.20
CA PRO A 81 33.65 7.32 41.28
C PRO A 81 33.00 8.62 40.79
N GLY A 82 32.18 9.26 41.66
CA GLY A 82 31.36 10.42 41.35
C GLY A 82 32.08 11.57 40.58
N PRO A 83 33.29 11.99 40.99
CA PRO A 83 34.01 13.08 40.32
C PRO A 83 34.43 12.77 38.87
N GLU A 84 34.60 11.48 38.54
CA GLU A 84 35.12 11.02 37.24
C GLU A 84 34.01 10.59 36.24
N LYS A 85 32.77 10.41 36.72
CA LYS A 85 31.62 9.99 35.89
C LYS A 85 31.40 10.88 34.67
N LYS A 86 31.58 12.19 34.83
CA LYS A 86 31.37 13.16 33.75
C LYS A 86 32.41 13.02 32.64
N ALA A 87 33.67 12.84 32.99
CA ALA A 87 34.76 12.66 32.02
C ALA A 87 34.63 11.29 31.30
N PHE A 88 34.27 10.23 32.03
CA PHE A 88 34.03 8.89 31.46
C PHE A 88 32.85 8.89 30.51
N ALA A 89 31.73 9.49 30.90
CA ALA A 89 30.55 9.61 30.01
C ALA A 89 30.86 10.43 28.74
N GLN A 90 31.65 11.49 28.86
CA GLN A 90 32.07 12.29 27.71
C GLN A 90 32.93 11.47 26.74
N GLY A 91 33.92 10.71 27.24
CA GLY A 91 34.74 9.83 26.40
C GLY A 91 33.92 8.73 25.69
N LEU A 92 32.95 8.09 26.38
CA LEU A 92 32.06 7.12 25.78
C LEU A 92 31.17 7.74 24.70
N ASN A 93 30.65 8.93 24.90
CA ASN A 93 29.86 9.63 23.90
C ASN A 93 30.71 10.05 22.68
N GLU A 94 31.94 10.48 22.86
CA GLU A 94 32.89 10.77 21.79
C GLU A 94 33.19 9.50 20.97
N ASN A 95 33.44 8.38 21.63
CA ASN A 95 33.66 7.09 20.99
C ASN A 95 32.41 6.59 20.22
N LYS A 96 31.22 6.71 20.84
CA LYS A 96 29.98 6.40 20.18
C LYS A 96 29.78 7.26 18.92
N ALA A 97 30.03 8.55 19.00
CA ALA A 97 29.91 9.47 17.87
C ALA A 97 30.86 9.10 16.72
N LYS A 98 32.09 8.69 17.02
CA LYS A 98 33.06 8.23 16.02
C LYS A 98 32.59 6.94 15.33
N LEU A 99 32.20 5.93 16.12
CA LEU A 99 31.71 4.68 15.59
C LEU A 99 30.45 4.89 14.72
N GLN A 100 29.55 5.77 15.15
CA GLN A 100 28.37 6.12 14.37
C GLN A 100 28.76 6.78 13.04
N ALA A 101 29.69 7.74 13.06
CA ALA A 101 30.17 8.39 11.82
C ALA A 101 30.83 7.38 10.85
N THR A 102 31.63 6.43 11.38
CA THR A 102 32.26 5.38 10.57
C THR A 102 31.19 4.44 9.99
N PHE A 103 30.17 4.11 10.78
CA PHE A 103 29.05 3.29 10.34
C PHE A 103 28.26 3.98 9.22
N ASP A 104 27.89 5.24 9.43
CA ASP A 104 27.11 6.02 8.44
C ASP A 104 27.89 6.17 7.13
N ALA A 105 29.19 6.42 7.19
CA ALA A 105 30.05 6.47 6.01
C ALA A 105 30.10 5.13 5.27
N ARG A 106 30.23 4.01 6.00
CA ARG A 106 30.23 2.67 5.37
C ARG A 106 28.87 2.30 4.79
N TYR A 107 27.80 2.66 5.47
CA TYR A 107 26.43 2.47 5.00
C TYR A 107 26.18 3.14 3.66
N GLU A 108 26.57 4.41 3.51
CA GLU A 108 26.41 5.13 2.25
C GLU A 108 27.22 4.50 1.12
N VAL A 109 28.45 4.02 1.40
CA VAL A 109 29.27 3.31 0.40
C VAL A 109 28.60 2.01 -0.06
N LEU A 110 28.15 1.17 0.88
CA LEU A 110 27.50 -0.10 0.55
C LEU A 110 26.17 0.11 -0.17
N LYS A 111 25.40 1.11 0.23
CA LYS A 111 24.14 1.49 -0.41
C LYS A 111 24.38 1.94 -1.86
N ALA A 112 25.40 2.78 -2.08
CA ALA A 112 25.76 3.21 -3.43
C ALA A 112 26.21 2.01 -4.30
N GLN A 113 26.97 1.09 -3.75
CA GLN A 113 27.39 -0.14 -4.44
C GLN A 113 26.21 -1.05 -4.78
N GLU A 114 25.25 -1.20 -3.88
CA GLU A 114 24.06 -1.99 -4.14
C GLU A 114 23.17 -1.36 -5.22
N ILE A 115 22.98 -0.03 -5.18
CA ILE A 115 22.28 0.70 -6.23
C ILE A 115 22.98 0.50 -7.58
N GLU A 116 24.31 0.64 -7.62
CA GLU A 116 25.08 0.45 -8.87
C GLU A 116 24.96 -1.00 -9.37
N ARG A 117 24.99 -1.99 -8.47
CA ARG A 117 24.79 -3.40 -8.80
C ARG A 117 23.43 -3.66 -9.42
N VAL A 118 22.36 -3.10 -8.81
CA VAL A 118 21.00 -3.22 -9.32
C VAL A 118 20.88 -2.55 -10.69
N LEU A 119 21.37 -1.30 -10.82
CA LEU A 119 21.34 -0.58 -12.09
C LEU A 119 22.09 -1.32 -13.22
N LYS A 120 23.23 -1.96 -12.90
CA LYS A 120 23.96 -2.78 -13.88
C LYS A 120 23.21 -4.05 -14.26
N SER A 121 22.52 -4.69 -13.29
CA SER A 121 21.75 -5.91 -13.58
C SER A 121 20.45 -5.63 -14.36
N GLU A 122 19.92 -4.43 -14.22
CA GLU A 122 18.70 -3.96 -14.90
C GLU A 122 19.03 -3.18 -16.20
N ALA A 123 20.33 -2.98 -16.51
CA ALA A 123 20.73 -2.27 -17.69
C ALA A 123 20.30 -3.02 -18.96
N ILE A 124 19.46 -2.37 -19.75
CA ILE A 124 19.04 -2.87 -21.06
C ILE A 124 19.85 -2.13 -22.14
N ASP A 125 20.41 -2.88 -23.05
CA ASP A 125 21.07 -2.29 -24.21
C ASP A 125 20.03 -1.73 -25.20
N VAL A 126 19.78 -0.44 -25.08
CA VAL A 126 18.81 0.27 -25.94
C VAL A 126 19.36 0.53 -27.37
N SER A 127 20.65 0.30 -27.63
CA SER A 127 21.25 0.51 -28.95
C SER A 127 20.79 -0.54 -29.97
N LEU A 128 20.32 -1.71 -29.50
CA LEU A 128 19.80 -2.79 -30.35
C LEU A 128 18.32 -2.58 -30.74
N TYR A 129 17.61 -1.71 -30.04
CA TYR A 129 16.25 -1.30 -30.43
C TYR A 129 16.34 -0.30 -31.58
N GLY A 130 16.63 -0.83 -32.77
CA GLY A 130 16.48 -0.06 -34.01
C GLY A 130 15.06 0.43 -34.19
N THR A 131 14.83 1.25 -35.19
CA THR A 131 13.57 1.88 -35.60
C THR A 131 12.44 0.91 -36.01
N LEU A 132 12.32 -0.24 -35.35
CA LEU A 132 11.15 -1.08 -35.48
C LEU A 132 9.94 -0.27 -34.98
N ALA A 133 8.97 -0.06 -35.87
CA ALA A 133 7.72 0.57 -35.52
C ALA A 133 7.18 -0.08 -34.24
N GLN A 134 7.21 0.66 -33.15
CA GLN A 134 6.71 0.16 -31.87
C GLN A 134 5.20 -0.05 -32.03
N LYS A 135 4.75 -1.28 -31.86
CA LYS A 135 3.32 -1.54 -31.82
C LYS A 135 2.77 -0.83 -30.56
N GLY A 136 1.69 -0.06 -30.74
CA GLY A 136 0.96 0.46 -29.61
C GLY A 136 0.37 -0.67 -28.76
N ALA A 137 0.06 -0.37 -27.50
CA ALA A 137 -0.67 -1.26 -26.61
C ALA A 137 -1.82 -0.50 -25.96
N LEU A 138 -2.83 -1.22 -25.52
CA LEU A 138 -3.90 -0.64 -24.71
C LEU A 138 -3.37 -0.31 -23.32
N HIS A 139 -3.92 0.74 -22.73
CA HIS A 139 -3.68 1.05 -21.34
C HIS A 139 -4.21 -0.13 -20.46
N PRO A 140 -3.50 -0.60 -19.41
CA PRO A 140 -3.90 -1.77 -18.63
C PRO A 140 -5.31 -1.68 -18.02
N VAL A 141 -5.78 -0.46 -17.67
CA VAL A 141 -7.16 -0.24 -17.22
C VAL A 141 -8.15 -0.50 -18.35
N MET A 142 -7.86 -0.02 -19.57
CA MET A 142 -8.75 -0.23 -20.73
C MET A 142 -8.77 -1.68 -21.16
N GLU A 143 -7.61 -2.35 -21.19
CA GLU A 143 -7.53 -3.79 -21.48
C GLU A 143 -8.33 -4.61 -20.46
N THR A 144 -8.21 -4.28 -19.16
CA THR A 144 -8.98 -4.92 -18.10
C THR A 144 -10.49 -4.67 -18.27
N MET A 145 -10.88 -3.45 -18.62
CA MET A 145 -12.28 -3.09 -18.86
C MET A 145 -12.85 -3.84 -20.05
N ASP A 146 -12.12 -3.91 -21.16
CA ASP A 146 -12.53 -4.65 -22.35
C ASP A 146 -12.72 -6.15 -22.03
N LYS A 147 -11.80 -6.75 -21.27
CA LYS A 147 -11.92 -8.14 -20.82
C LYS A 147 -13.16 -8.39 -19.95
N ILE A 148 -13.50 -7.43 -19.07
CA ILE A 148 -14.74 -7.49 -18.27
C ILE A 148 -15.97 -7.39 -19.17
N ILE A 149 -15.98 -6.45 -20.11
CA ILE A 149 -17.07 -6.26 -21.05
C ILE A 149 -17.27 -7.53 -21.90
N ASP A 150 -16.22 -8.08 -22.47
CA ASP A 150 -16.26 -9.28 -23.31
C ASP A 150 -16.88 -10.47 -22.58
N TYR A 151 -16.52 -10.67 -21.30
CA TYR A 151 -17.12 -11.72 -20.48
C TYR A 151 -18.64 -11.57 -20.37
N PHE A 152 -19.13 -10.38 -20.01
CA PHE A 152 -20.57 -10.17 -19.82
C PHE A 152 -21.33 -10.15 -21.15
N VAL A 153 -20.75 -9.62 -22.23
CA VAL A 153 -21.33 -9.67 -23.58
C VAL A 153 -21.50 -11.12 -24.05
N ALA A 154 -20.51 -11.98 -23.78
CA ALA A 154 -20.63 -13.43 -24.09
C ALA A 154 -21.77 -14.09 -23.30
N LEU A 155 -22.20 -13.55 -22.18
CA LEU A 155 -23.35 -13.98 -21.39
C LEU A 155 -24.66 -13.23 -21.76
N ASN A 156 -24.67 -12.55 -22.90
CA ASN A 156 -25.81 -11.82 -23.43
C ASN A 156 -26.28 -10.64 -22.57
N PHE A 157 -25.31 -9.91 -21.96
CA PHE A 157 -25.54 -8.60 -21.34
C PHE A 157 -25.42 -7.51 -22.40
N ALA A 158 -26.35 -6.56 -22.41
CA ALA A 158 -26.23 -5.32 -23.18
C ALA A 158 -25.18 -4.41 -22.51
N VAL A 159 -24.46 -3.66 -23.32
CA VAL A 159 -23.55 -2.62 -22.83
C VAL A 159 -24.26 -1.27 -22.94
N GLU A 160 -24.55 -0.67 -21.81
CA GLU A 160 -25.28 0.60 -21.73
C GLU A 160 -24.35 1.73 -21.29
N SER A 161 -24.60 2.93 -21.78
CA SER A 161 -23.82 4.11 -21.43
C SER A 161 -24.72 5.28 -21.02
N GLY A 162 -24.17 6.22 -20.27
CA GLY A 162 -24.90 7.39 -19.81
C GLY A 162 -23.97 8.58 -19.55
N PRO A 163 -24.55 9.76 -19.27
CA PRO A 163 -23.79 10.98 -19.05
C PRO A 163 -22.93 10.93 -17.81
N MET A 164 -21.78 11.61 -17.82
CA MET A 164 -20.92 11.79 -16.64
C MET A 164 -21.46 12.88 -15.70
N VAL A 165 -22.18 13.86 -16.24
CA VAL A 165 -22.86 14.89 -15.46
C VAL A 165 -24.28 14.46 -15.24
N GLU A 166 -24.67 14.31 -13.99
CA GLU A 166 -25.94 13.76 -13.57
C GLU A 166 -26.74 14.73 -12.70
N ASP A 167 -28.00 14.43 -12.53
CA ASP A 167 -28.85 15.05 -11.55
C ASP A 167 -28.97 14.22 -10.26
N ASP A 168 -29.53 14.81 -9.23
CA ASP A 168 -29.70 14.19 -7.93
C ASP A 168 -30.64 12.97 -7.95
N PHE A 169 -31.66 13.00 -8.82
CA PHE A 169 -32.63 11.91 -8.93
C PHE A 169 -31.96 10.61 -9.38
N HIS A 170 -31.22 10.65 -10.51
CA HIS A 170 -30.60 9.45 -11.08
C HIS A 170 -29.43 8.96 -10.25
N ASN A 171 -28.63 9.89 -9.66
CA ASN A 171 -27.42 9.50 -8.91
C ASN A 171 -27.71 9.07 -7.46
N PHE A 172 -28.85 9.50 -6.89
CA PHE A 172 -29.15 9.25 -5.48
C PHE A 172 -30.59 8.86 -5.19
N GLU A 173 -31.59 9.69 -5.50
CA GLU A 173 -32.97 9.49 -5.01
C GLU A 173 -33.57 8.17 -5.52
N ALA A 174 -33.46 7.89 -6.82
CA ALA A 174 -33.94 6.64 -7.42
C ALA A 174 -33.19 5.40 -6.92
N LEU A 175 -32.02 5.56 -6.35
CA LEU A 175 -31.20 4.51 -5.75
C LEU A 175 -31.43 4.36 -4.23
N ASN A 176 -32.62 4.77 -3.75
CA ASN A 176 -32.99 4.69 -2.34
C ASN A 176 -32.08 5.52 -1.39
N LEU A 177 -31.51 6.61 -1.91
CA LEU A 177 -30.68 7.58 -1.19
C LEU A 177 -31.38 8.94 -1.12
N PRO A 178 -32.38 9.13 -0.24
CA PRO A 178 -33.09 10.39 -0.11
C PRO A 178 -32.15 11.52 0.36
N LYS A 179 -32.56 12.77 0.17
CA LYS A 179 -31.73 13.98 0.31
C LYS A 179 -30.89 14.07 1.60
N TYR A 180 -31.38 13.52 2.68
CA TYR A 180 -30.71 13.58 4.01
C TYR A 180 -30.16 12.22 4.46
N HIS A 181 -29.97 11.30 3.53
CA HIS A 181 -29.43 9.98 3.87
C HIS A 181 -27.93 10.09 4.20
N PRO A 182 -27.45 9.53 5.33
CA PRO A 182 -26.01 9.64 5.75
C PRO A 182 -25.03 9.09 4.72
N ALA A 183 -25.42 8.09 3.93
CA ALA A 183 -24.56 7.52 2.90
C ALA A 183 -24.22 8.49 1.74
N ARG A 184 -24.93 9.62 1.62
CA ARG A 184 -24.55 10.67 0.66
C ARG A 184 -23.26 11.38 1.05
N ASP A 185 -23.06 11.63 2.36
CA ASP A 185 -21.85 12.27 2.89
C ASP A 185 -20.62 11.37 2.69
N MET A 186 -20.81 10.05 2.65
CA MET A 186 -19.73 9.08 2.43
C MET A 186 -19.22 9.04 0.98
N GLN A 187 -19.96 9.62 0.02
CA GLN A 187 -19.60 9.54 -1.40
C GLN A 187 -18.79 10.73 -1.94
N ASP A 188 -18.40 11.67 -1.10
CA ASP A 188 -17.52 12.80 -1.46
C ASP A 188 -17.76 13.34 -2.89
N THR A 189 -18.96 13.85 -3.14
CA THR A 189 -19.47 14.18 -4.48
C THR A 189 -18.97 15.53 -4.97
N PHE A 190 -18.63 15.62 -6.26
CA PHE A 190 -18.39 16.91 -6.95
C PHE A 190 -19.70 17.50 -7.45
N TYR A 191 -20.13 18.60 -6.85
CA TYR A 191 -21.32 19.35 -7.24
C TYR A 191 -20.97 20.57 -8.10
N PHE A 192 -21.79 20.83 -9.10
CA PHE A 192 -21.78 22.07 -9.87
C PHE A 192 -22.62 23.14 -9.20
N LYS A 193 -22.36 24.41 -9.53
CA LYS A 193 -23.10 25.56 -8.96
C LYS A 193 -24.57 25.58 -9.34
N ASP A 194 -24.91 24.99 -10.46
CA ASP A 194 -26.27 24.92 -11.04
C ASP A 194 -27.09 23.72 -10.52
N GLY A 195 -26.53 22.93 -9.60
CA GLY A 195 -27.18 21.79 -8.96
C GLY A 195 -26.93 20.43 -9.61
N GLY A 196 -26.21 20.36 -10.73
CA GLY A 196 -25.71 19.12 -11.32
C GLY A 196 -24.53 18.57 -10.52
N LEU A 197 -24.16 17.33 -10.78
CA LEU A 197 -23.03 16.66 -10.12
C LEU A 197 -22.26 15.75 -11.11
N LEU A 198 -21.02 15.44 -10.80
CA LEU A 198 -20.31 14.34 -11.46
C LEU A 198 -20.73 13.01 -10.82
N ARG A 199 -21.15 12.04 -11.62
CA ARG A 199 -21.63 10.75 -11.12
C ARG A 199 -20.58 10.06 -10.25
N THR A 200 -21.01 9.56 -9.10
CA THR A 200 -20.15 8.89 -8.11
C THR A 200 -20.02 7.39 -8.35
N HIS A 201 -20.87 6.84 -9.21
CA HIS A 201 -20.95 5.45 -9.66
C HIS A 201 -21.65 5.38 -11.00
N THR A 202 -21.67 4.22 -11.64
CA THR A 202 -22.37 4.04 -12.93
C THR A 202 -23.83 3.60 -12.78
N SER A 203 -24.36 3.47 -11.54
CA SER A 203 -25.76 3.14 -11.25
C SER A 203 -26.80 4.09 -11.87
N PRO A 204 -26.54 5.40 -12.11
CA PRO A 204 -27.47 6.23 -12.88
C PRO A 204 -27.85 5.65 -14.23
N VAL A 205 -26.91 4.96 -14.90
CA VAL A 205 -27.19 4.29 -16.18
C VAL A 205 -28.23 3.18 -16.01
N GLN A 206 -28.17 2.43 -14.90
CA GLN A 206 -29.17 1.41 -14.57
C GLN A 206 -30.56 2.03 -14.41
N ILE A 207 -30.67 3.15 -13.71
CA ILE A 207 -31.94 3.89 -13.54
C ILE A 207 -32.46 4.37 -14.92
N ARG A 208 -31.62 4.98 -15.75
CA ARG A 208 -31.98 5.43 -17.10
C ARG A 208 -32.49 4.27 -17.96
N THR A 209 -31.76 3.16 -17.98
CA THR A 209 -32.15 1.96 -18.71
C THR A 209 -33.51 1.44 -18.24
N MET A 210 -33.76 1.39 -16.92
CA MET A 210 -35.04 0.95 -16.38
C MET A 210 -36.18 1.92 -16.68
N LEU A 211 -35.94 3.21 -16.83
CA LEU A 211 -36.95 4.18 -17.24
C LEU A 211 -37.34 4.06 -18.71
N GLU A 212 -36.42 3.60 -19.57
CA GLU A 212 -36.59 3.50 -21.01
C GLU A 212 -37.01 2.09 -21.47
N THR A 213 -36.60 1.03 -20.76
CA THR A 213 -36.75 -0.36 -21.18
C THR A 213 -37.56 -1.15 -20.15
N LYS A 214 -38.41 -2.06 -20.58
CA LYS A 214 -39.14 -2.97 -19.67
C LYS A 214 -38.40 -4.29 -19.46
N PRO A 215 -38.55 -4.92 -18.29
CA PRO A 215 -38.00 -6.24 -18.04
C PRO A 215 -38.45 -7.28 -19.08
N PRO A 216 -37.62 -8.29 -19.42
CA PRO A 216 -36.36 -8.62 -18.76
C PRO A 216 -35.22 -7.74 -19.22
N ILE A 217 -34.39 -7.29 -18.23
CA ILE A 217 -33.19 -6.47 -18.44
C ILE A 217 -31.98 -7.29 -18.03
N ARG A 218 -30.93 -7.22 -18.84
CA ARG A 218 -29.62 -7.76 -18.53
C ARG A 218 -28.58 -6.85 -19.14
N MET A 219 -27.91 -6.05 -18.32
CA MET A 219 -27.00 -5.01 -18.79
C MET A 219 -25.77 -4.87 -17.91
N ILE A 220 -24.71 -4.30 -18.49
CA ILE A 220 -23.58 -3.72 -17.78
C ILE A 220 -23.43 -2.26 -18.19
N ALA A 221 -22.94 -1.44 -17.25
CA ALA A 221 -22.66 -0.02 -17.45
C ALA A 221 -21.17 0.25 -17.13
N PRO A 222 -20.27 0.12 -18.12
CA PRO A 222 -18.89 0.56 -17.97
C PRO A 222 -18.80 2.08 -18.06
N GLY A 223 -17.92 2.71 -17.29
CA GLY A 223 -17.72 4.14 -17.41
C GLY A 223 -16.88 4.78 -16.33
N THR A 224 -16.49 6.03 -16.57
CA THR A 224 -15.76 6.87 -15.66
C THR A 224 -16.68 7.41 -14.57
N VAL A 225 -16.18 7.45 -13.34
CA VAL A 225 -16.87 7.96 -12.15
C VAL A 225 -15.95 8.87 -11.34
N PHE A 226 -16.52 9.68 -10.43
CA PHE A 226 -15.80 10.75 -9.76
C PHE A 226 -16.12 10.80 -8.28
N ARG A 227 -15.08 10.85 -7.42
CA ARG A 227 -15.21 11.04 -5.97
C ARG A 227 -14.12 11.98 -5.47
N ARG A 228 -14.40 12.78 -4.46
CA ARG A 228 -13.42 13.69 -3.86
C ARG A 228 -12.50 12.95 -2.89
N ASP A 229 -11.89 11.88 -3.37
CA ASP A 229 -11.00 11.04 -2.59
C ASP A 229 -9.67 10.88 -3.33
N PHE A 230 -8.55 10.91 -2.58
CA PHE A 230 -7.21 10.83 -3.16
C PHE A 230 -6.21 10.26 -2.17
N ASP A 231 -5.83 8.99 -2.38
CA ASP A 231 -4.77 8.31 -1.64
C ASP A 231 -4.03 7.28 -2.53
N VAL A 232 -3.29 6.34 -1.94
CA VAL A 232 -2.57 5.27 -2.67
C VAL A 232 -3.51 4.31 -3.39
N THR A 233 -4.76 4.22 -2.95
CA THR A 233 -5.79 3.29 -3.42
C THR A 233 -6.99 3.98 -4.07
N HIS A 234 -7.06 5.32 -3.99
CA HIS A 234 -8.15 6.14 -4.51
C HIS A 234 -7.65 7.30 -5.35
N THR A 235 -8.38 7.60 -6.42
CA THR A 235 -8.16 8.77 -7.28
C THR A 235 -9.48 9.48 -7.53
N PRO A 236 -9.46 10.81 -7.74
CA PRO A 236 -10.66 11.59 -7.97
C PRO A 236 -11.49 11.15 -9.18
N MET A 237 -10.87 10.47 -10.13
CA MET A 237 -11.47 9.89 -11.30
C MET A 237 -11.01 8.45 -11.46
N PHE A 238 -11.93 7.52 -11.63
CA PHE A 238 -11.64 6.12 -11.87
C PHE A 238 -12.75 5.47 -12.72
N HIS A 239 -12.56 4.19 -13.06
CA HIS A 239 -13.51 3.47 -13.91
C HIS A 239 -14.27 2.42 -13.11
N GLN A 240 -15.56 2.32 -13.37
CA GLN A 240 -16.44 1.29 -12.81
C GLN A 240 -17.12 0.50 -13.93
N VAL A 241 -17.39 -0.76 -13.64
CA VAL A 241 -18.38 -1.55 -14.37
C VAL A 241 -19.43 -2.01 -13.38
N GLU A 242 -20.67 -1.62 -13.60
CA GLU A 242 -21.80 -2.13 -12.83
C GLU A 242 -22.71 -2.98 -13.72
N GLY A 243 -23.30 -3.99 -13.12
CA GLY A 243 -24.24 -4.87 -13.81
C GLY A 243 -25.59 -4.90 -13.14
N LEU A 244 -26.64 -5.03 -13.95
CA LEU A 244 -28.03 -5.14 -13.52
C LEU A 244 -28.74 -6.27 -14.29
N VAL A 245 -29.42 -7.10 -13.56
CA VAL A 245 -30.40 -8.06 -14.10
C VAL A 245 -31.74 -7.82 -13.42
N VAL A 246 -32.79 -7.67 -14.22
CA VAL A 246 -34.18 -7.55 -13.75
C VAL A 246 -35.07 -8.51 -14.56
N ASP A 247 -35.88 -9.29 -13.87
CA ASP A 247 -36.88 -10.19 -14.48
C ASP A 247 -38.08 -10.32 -13.53
N ALA A 248 -39.05 -11.14 -13.89
CA ALA A 248 -40.18 -11.46 -13.03
C ALA A 248 -39.70 -11.96 -11.65
N LYS A 249 -40.48 -11.69 -10.61
CA LYS A 249 -40.11 -11.82 -9.18
C LYS A 249 -39.54 -13.20 -8.79
N ASP A 250 -39.97 -14.26 -9.44
CA ASP A 250 -39.58 -15.64 -9.14
C ASP A 250 -38.39 -16.15 -9.97
N LYS A 251 -37.91 -15.37 -10.93
CA LYS A 251 -36.82 -15.77 -11.83
C LYS A 251 -35.41 -15.34 -11.42
N VAL A 252 -35.32 -14.39 -10.50
CA VAL A 252 -34.04 -13.83 -10.07
C VAL A 252 -33.83 -14.10 -8.58
N SER A 253 -32.65 -14.63 -8.24
CA SER A 253 -32.32 -14.98 -6.88
C SER A 253 -30.87 -14.60 -6.55
N PHE A 254 -30.54 -14.53 -5.25
CA PHE A 254 -29.17 -14.35 -4.80
C PHE A 254 -28.24 -15.50 -5.25
N ALA A 255 -28.79 -16.70 -5.44
CA ALA A 255 -28.02 -17.84 -5.96
C ALA A 255 -27.55 -17.61 -7.41
N ASN A 256 -28.40 -16.98 -8.25
CA ASN A 256 -28.02 -16.61 -9.62
C ASN A 256 -26.89 -15.58 -9.61
N LEU A 257 -27.00 -14.55 -8.76
CA LEU A 257 -25.95 -13.55 -8.57
C LEU A 257 -24.64 -14.19 -8.10
N LYS A 258 -24.71 -15.04 -7.08
CA LYS A 258 -23.55 -15.76 -6.57
C LYS A 258 -22.85 -16.61 -7.65
N SER A 259 -23.62 -17.32 -8.45
CA SER A 259 -23.09 -18.19 -9.51
C SER A 259 -22.35 -17.39 -10.57
N ILE A 260 -22.97 -16.33 -11.11
CA ILE A 260 -22.36 -15.52 -12.17
C ILE A 260 -21.10 -14.78 -11.69
N LEU A 261 -21.11 -14.26 -10.46
CA LEU A 261 -19.94 -13.56 -9.90
C LEU A 261 -18.80 -14.52 -9.56
N THR A 262 -19.10 -15.74 -9.10
CA THR A 262 -18.06 -16.75 -8.86
C THR A 262 -17.37 -17.13 -10.16
N ASP A 263 -18.14 -17.42 -11.21
CA ASP A 263 -17.60 -17.76 -12.53
C ASP A 263 -16.81 -16.58 -13.14
N PHE A 264 -17.33 -15.37 -13.05
CA PHE A 264 -16.64 -14.15 -13.49
C PHE A 264 -15.29 -13.97 -12.80
N LEU A 265 -15.22 -14.11 -11.48
CA LEU A 265 -13.98 -13.92 -10.74
C LEU A 265 -12.96 -15.01 -11.05
N GLN A 266 -13.40 -16.25 -11.27
CA GLN A 266 -12.52 -17.32 -11.73
C GLN A 266 -12.04 -17.10 -13.18
N TYR A 267 -12.87 -16.53 -14.05
CA TYR A 267 -12.44 -16.12 -15.39
C TYR A 267 -11.36 -15.03 -15.35
N MET A 268 -11.49 -14.06 -14.44
CA MET A 268 -10.54 -12.94 -14.33
C MET A 268 -9.23 -13.31 -13.64
N PHE A 269 -9.28 -14.11 -12.58
CA PHE A 269 -8.13 -14.36 -11.68
C PHE A 269 -7.65 -15.82 -11.67
N GLY A 270 -8.31 -16.72 -12.39
CA GLY A 270 -7.97 -18.15 -12.39
C GLY A 270 -8.56 -18.90 -11.22
N ASP A 271 -7.82 -19.87 -10.69
CA ASP A 271 -8.27 -20.73 -9.60
C ASP A 271 -8.21 -19.99 -8.25
N VAL A 272 -9.24 -19.21 -7.98
CA VAL A 272 -9.41 -18.46 -6.73
C VAL A 272 -10.66 -18.93 -5.99
N GLU A 273 -10.59 -18.97 -4.67
CA GLU A 273 -11.76 -19.12 -3.81
C GLU A 273 -12.52 -17.81 -3.73
N VAL A 274 -13.85 -17.87 -3.78
CA VAL A 274 -14.73 -16.71 -3.74
C VAL A 274 -15.59 -16.74 -2.47
N ARG A 275 -15.55 -15.66 -1.69
CA ARG A 275 -16.30 -15.51 -0.45
C ARG A 275 -17.25 -14.34 -0.54
N PHE A 276 -18.49 -14.53 -0.12
CA PHE A 276 -19.51 -13.48 0.01
C PHE A 276 -19.68 -13.14 1.50
N ARG A 277 -19.44 -11.89 1.84
CA ARG A 277 -19.66 -11.36 3.19
C ARG A 277 -20.90 -10.46 3.22
N PRO A 278 -21.82 -10.62 4.20
CA PRO A 278 -22.91 -9.65 4.38
C PRO A 278 -22.38 -8.22 4.48
N SER A 279 -23.03 -7.30 3.77
CA SER A 279 -22.72 -5.88 3.79
C SER A 279 -24.02 -5.06 3.71
N PHE A 280 -23.90 -3.75 3.63
CA PHE A 280 -25.02 -2.84 3.49
C PHE A 280 -24.78 -1.86 2.35
N PHE A 281 -25.72 -1.83 1.39
CA PHE A 281 -25.83 -0.78 0.39
C PHE A 281 -27.28 -0.30 0.33
N PRO A 282 -27.54 1.03 0.23
CA PRO A 282 -28.90 1.57 0.29
C PRO A 282 -29.84 1.05 -0.79
N PHE A 283 -29.29 0.64 -1.94
CA PHE A 283 -30.00 0.21 -3.16
C PHE A 283 -30.11 -1.30 -3.32
N THR A 284 -29.60 -2.08 -2.36
CA THR A 284 -29.69 -3.56 -2.38
C THR A 284 -30.00 -4.13 -0.98
N GLU A 285 -30.84 -5.20 -0.94
CA GLU A 285 -31.14 -5.97 0.27
C GLU A 285 -31.59 -7.40 -0.12
N PRO A 286 -30.88 -8.48 0.24
CA PRO A 286 -29.59 -8.48 0.94
C PRO A 286 -28.43 -7.98 0.07
N SER A 287 -27.46 -7.37 0.75
CA SER A 287 -26.21 -6.90 0.13
C SER A 287 -25.01 -7.76 0.56
N ALA A 288 -24.03 -7.86 -0.27
CA ALA A 288 -22.77 -8.54 0.03
C ALA A 288 -21.57 -7.84 -0.61
N GLU A 289 -20.45 -7.88 0.09
CA GLU A 289 -19.13 -7.66 -0.47
C GLU A 289 -18.53 -9.01 -0.88
N VAL A 290 -17.79 -9.02 -1.97
CA VAL A 290 -17.20 -10.24 -2.51
C VAL A 290 -15.69 -10.17 -2.44
N ASP A 291 -15.11 -11.17 -1.79
CA ASP A 291 -13.67 -11.34 -1.67
C ASP A 291 -13.19 -12.53 -2.50
N ILE A 292 -11.96 -12.44 -2.98
CA ILE A 292 -11.22 -13.57 -3.54
C ILE A 292 -10.08 -13.98 -2.60
N SER A 293 -9.69 -15.25 -2.63
CA SER A 293 -8.44 -15.66 -1.98
C SER A 293 -7.28 -14.85 -2.53
N CYS A 294 -6.36 -14.44 -1.65
CA CYS A 294 -5.27 -13.53 -2.04
C CYS A 294 -4.36 -14.18 -3.08
N ILE A 295 -4.33 -13.63 -4.29
CA ILE A 295 -3.51 -14.10 -5.42
C ILE A 295 -2.00 -13.94 -5.23
N PHE A 296 -1.56 -13.23 -4.19
CA PHE A 296 -0.14 -13.00 -3.88
C PHE A 296 0.41 -14.02 -2.88
N CYS A 297 -0.43 -14.61 -2.05
CA CYS A 297 -0.03 -15.55 -0.99
C CYS A 297 -0.94 -16.80 -0.94
N GLU A 298 -1.74 -17.03 -1.98
CA GLU A 298 -2.61 -18.21 -2.11
C GLU A 298 -3.52 -18.44 -0.88
N GLY A 299 -3.93 -17.34 -0.22
CA GLY A 299 -4.79 -17.38 0.96
C GLY A 299 -4.07 -17.51 2.31
N GLU A 300 -2.74 -17.70 2.35
CA GLU A 300 -1.98 -17.87 3.61
C GLU A 300 -1.91 -16.59 4.48
N GLY A 301 -2.08 -15.43 3.87
CA GLY A 301 -1.97 -14.13 4.54
C GLY A 301 -0.63 -13.44 4.33
N CYS A 302 -0.66 -12.24 3.75
CA CYS A 302 0.52 -11.42 3.49
C CYS A 302 0.22 -9.94 3.77
N ARG A 303 1.23 -9.08 3.61
CA ARG A 303 1.09 -7.64 3.82
C ARG A 303 0.02 -7.00 2.91
N ILE A 304 -0.14 -7.50 1.67
CA ILE A 304 -1.09 -6.94 0.69
C ILE A 304 -2.54 -7.20 1.11
N CYS A 305 -2.84 -8.39 1.62
CA CYS A 305 -4.16 -8.73 2.15
C CYS A 305 -4.31 -8.43 3.65
N SER A 306 -3.41 -7.65 4.25
CA SER A 306 -3.39 -7.35 5.69
C SER A 306 -3.45 -8.62 6.56
N HIS A 307 -2.76 -9.67 6.12
CA HIS A 307 -2.69 -11.00 6.76
C HIS A 307 -4.04 -11.73 6.90
N THR A 308 -5.07 -11.29 6.19
CA THR A 308 -6.39 -11.94 6.21
C THR A 308 -6.50 -13.15 5.26
N GLY A 309 -5.64 -13.22 4.25
CA GLY A 309 -5.72 -14.19 3.15
C GLY A 309 -6.77 -13.83 2.08
N TRP A 310 -7.49 -12.70 2.20
CA TRP A 310 -8.60 -12.30 1.33
C TRP A 310 -8.42 -10.90 0.78
N LEU A 311 -8.91 -10.67 -0.44
CA LEU A 311 -8.93 -9.37 -1.11
C LEU A 311 -10.35 -9.06 -1.56
N GLU A 312 -10.93 -7.98 -1.03
CA GLU A 312 -12.21 -7.47 -1.48
C GLU A 312 -12.08 -6.92 -2.92
N VAL A 313 -13.01 -7.29 -3.79
CA VAL A 313 -12.96 -6.95 -5.22
C VAL A 313 -14.21 -6.27 -5.74
N LEU A 314 -15.41 -6.54 -5.20
CA LEU A 314 -16.66 -5.95 -5.66
C LEU A 314 -17.76 -5.99 -4.60
N GLY A 315 -18.79 -5.14 -4.80
CA GLY A 315 -20.03 -5.16 -4.04
C GLY A 315 -21.19 -5.66 -4.90
N CYS A 316 -22.18 -6.32 -4.27
CA CYS A 316 -23.34 -6.82 -4.97
C CYS A 316 -24.56 -7.00 -4.05
N GLY A 317 -25.73 -7.26 -4.63
CA GLY A 317 -26.93 -7.57 -3.86
C GLY A 317 -28.19 -7.73 -4.70
N ILE A 318 -29.27 -8.09 -4.04
CA ILE A 318 -30.62 -8.06 -4.63
C ILE A 318 -31.11 -6.63 -4.60
N VAL A 319 -31.60 -6.13 -5.71
CA VAL A 319 -32.06 -4.73 -5.82
C VAL A 319 -33.22 -4.47 -4.85
N ASP A 320 -33.10 -3.38 -4.09
CA ASP A 320 -34.14 -2.97 -3.14
C ASP A 320 -35.45 -2.63 -3.88
N PRO A 321 -36.62 -3.08 -3.39
CA PRO A 321 -37.90 -2.78 -4.01
C PRO A 321 -38.22 -1.30 -4.18
N ASN A 322 -37.62 -0.41 -3.38
CA ASN A 322 -37.80 1.04 -3.52
C ASN A 322 -37.15 1.58 -4.81
N VAL A 323 -36.05 0.97 -5.27
CA VAL A 323 -35.44 1.29 -6.56
C VAL A 323 -36.40 0.99 -7.70
N PHE A 324 -37.05 -0.18 -7.69
CA PHE A 324 -38.05 -0.54 -8.68
C PHE A 324 -39.26 0.39 -8.65
N LYS A 325 -39.73 0.77 -7.45
CA LYS A 325 -40.84 1.73 -7.30
C LYS A 325 -40.49 3.10 -7.90
N ALA A 326 -39.24 3.55 -7.75
CA ALA A 326 -38.80 4.84 -8.29
C ALA A 326 -38.86 4.89 -9.82
N VAL A 327 -38.71 3.74 -10.50
CA VAL A 327 -38.81 3.61 -11.96
C VAL A 327 -40.16 3.04 -12.44
N GLY A 328 -41.14 2.85 -11.54
CA GLY A 328 -42.49 2.42 -11.85
C GLY A 328 -42.61 0.92 -12.19
N TYR A 329 -41.74 0.08 -11.66
CA TYR A 329 -41.80 -1.37 -11.83
C TYR A 329 -42.53 -2.03 -10.66
N GLU A 330 -43.39 -3.00 -10.99
CA GLU A 330 -44.12 -3.87 -10.07
C GLU A 330 -43.86 -5.34 -10.40
N ASP A 331 -43.95 -6.23 -9.41
CA ASP A 331 -43.82 -7.67 -9.55
C ASP A 331 -42.52 -8.17 -10.23
N VAL A 332 -41.45 -7.45 -10.01
CA VAL A 332 -40.10 -7.77 -10.49
C VAL A 332 -39.13 -8.08 -9.36
N SER A 333 -38.05 -8.78 -9.69
CA SER A 333 -36.87 -8.93 -8.87
C SER A 333 -35.64 -8.72 -9.73
N GLY A 334 -34.54 -8.33 -9.09
CA GLY A 334 -33.28 -8.12 -9.80
C GLY A 334 -32.09 -8.21 -8.86
N TYR A 335 -30.94 -8.37 -9.45
CA TYR A 335 -29.67 -8.22 -8.74
C TYR A 335 -28.78 -7.20 -9.43
N ALA A 336 -27.93 -6.57 -8.66
CA ALA A 336 -26.91 -5.67 -9.15
C ALA A 336 -25.55 -5.98 -8.53
N PHE A 337 -24.50 -5.59 -9.23
CA PHE A 337 -23.11 -5.65 -8.76
C PHE A 337 -22.32 -4.48 -9.31
N GLY A 338 -21.22 -4.12 -8.64
CA GLY A 338 -20.35 -3.04 -9.09
C GLY A 338 -18.90 -3.29 -8.67
N LEU A 339 -17.98 -3.04 -9.61
CA LEU A 339 -16.55 -3.21 -9.41
C LEU A 339 -15.75 -2.04 -9.96
N GLY A 340 -14.62 -1.73 -9.31
CA GLY A 340 -13.64 -0.75 -9.79
C GLY A 340 -12.63 -1.41 -10.72
N VAL A 341 -12.52 -0.92 -11.96
CA VAL A 341 -11.67 -1.53 -12.99
C VAL A 341 -10.19 -1.44 -12.61
N GLU A 342 -9.77 -0.31 -12.03
CA GLU A 342 -8.39 -0.13 -11.57
C GLU A 342 -7.99 -1.15 -10.52
N ARG A 343 -8.92 -1.51 -9.62
CA ARG A 343 -8.68 -2.54 -8.60
C ARG A 343 -8.36 -3.88 -9.25
N PHE A 344 -9.11 -4.26 -10.29
CA PHE A 344 -8.86 -5.47 -11.08
C PHE A 344 -7.53 -5.38 -11.83
N ALA A 345 -7.26 -4.26 -12.51
CA ALA A 345 -6.00 -4.04 -13.24
C ALA A 345 -4.78 -4.13 -12.30
N MET A 346 -4.86 -3.49 -11.13
CA MET A 346 -3.80 -3.56 -10.12
C MET A 346 -3.54 -5.00 -9.65
N LEU A 347 -4.59 -5.76 -9.41
CA LEU A 347 -4.45 -7.14 -8.97
C LEU A 347 -3.90 -8.03 -10.08
N MET A 348 -4.43 -7.95 -11.30
CA MET A 348 -4.00 -8.76 -12.45
C MET A 348 -2.53 -8.50 -12.83
N HIS A 349 -2.14 -7.24 -12.83
CA HIS A 349 -0.79 -6.81 -13.25
C HIS A 349 0.18 -6.57 -12.09
N LYS A 350 -0.25 -6.85 -10.85
CA LYS A 350 0.56 -6.68 -9.62
C LYS A 350 1.10 -5.25 -9.45
N ILE A 351 0.29 -4.25 -9.81
CA ILE A 351 0.64 -2.83 -9.69
C ILE A 351 0.40 -2.39 -8.24
N PRO A 352 1.41 -1.88 -7.52
CA PRO A 352 1.30 -1.59 -6.08
C PRO A 352 0.63 -0.25 -5.76
N ASP A 353 0.58 0.69 -6.71
CA ASP A 353 0.08 2.06 -6.51
C ASP A 353 -0.84 2.45 -7.67
N LEU A 354 -2.10 2.74 -7.35
CA LEU A 354 -3.12 3.10 -8.32
C LEU A 354 -2.78 4.38 -9.09
N ARG A 355 -2.09 5.34 -8.45
CA ARG A 355 -1.73 6.63 -9.07
C ARG A 355 -0.84 6.45 -10.28
N SER A 356 0.00 5.43 -10.29
CA SER A 356 0.89 5.12 -11.41
C SER A 356 0.14 4.85 -12.73
N LEU A 357 -1.12 4.40 -12.64
CA LEU A 357 -1.99 4.21 -13.83
C LEU A 357 -2.46 5.54 -14.44
N PHE A 358 -2.34 6.65 -13.73
CA PHE A 358 -2.82 7.98 -14.17
C PHE A 358 -1.69 8.99 -14.40
N GLU A 359 -0.45 8.68 -13.97
CA GLU A 359 0.70 9.58 -14.12
C GLU A 359 1.27 9.63 -15.54
N GLY A 360 0.87 8.71 -16.42
CA GLY A 360 1.33 8.66 -17.81
C GLY A 360 2.80 8.28 -17.95
N ASP A 361 3.39 7.57 -16.99
CA ASP A 361 4.77 7.11 -17.06
C ASP A 361 4.93 6.06 -18.17
N ILE A 362 5.64 6.46 -19.24
CA ILE A 362 5.88 5.60 -20.41
C ILE A 362 6.59 4.31 -20.01
N ARG A 363 7.49 4.35 -19.02
CA ARG A 363 8.24 3.16 -18.56
C ARG A 363 7.32 2.10 -17.94
N LEU A 364 6.23 2.54 -17.28
CA LEU A 364 5.19 1.63 -16.79
C LEU A 364 4.39 1.09 -17.97
N LEU A 365 3.91 1.96 -18.85
CA LEU A 365 3.03 1.58 -19.97
C LEU A 365 3.74 0.67 -20.98
N GLU A 366 5.03 0.82 -21.17
CA GLU A 366 5.84 -0.05 -22.04
C GLU A 366 5.90 -1.52 -21.57
N GLN A 367 5.61 -1.80 -20.31
CA GLN A 367 5.57 -3.17 -19.77
C GLN A 367 4.34 -3.96 -20.21
N PHE A 368 3.35 -3.30 -20.79
CA PHE A 368 2.07 -3.92 -21.23
C PHE A 368 1.98 -4.06 -22.77
N ARG A 369 3.10 -4.07 -23.47
CA ARG A 369 3.16 -4.26 -24.93
C ARG A 369 3.20 -5.71 -25.35
#